data_090120522ef25df14381b19c79c11a81
#
_entry.id   090120522ef25df14381b19c79c11a81
#
_cell.length_a   1.000
_cell.length_b   1.000
_cell.length_c   1.000
_cell.angle_alpha   90.00
_cell.angle_beta   90.00
_cell.angle_gamma   90.00
#
_symmetry.space_group_name_H-M   'P 1'
#
loop_
_entity.id
_entity.type
_entity.pdbx_description
1 polymer ?
#
loop_
_entity_poly.entity_id
_entity_poly.type
_entity_poly.pdbx_seq_one_letter_code
_entity_poly.pdbx_strand_id
1 'polypeptide(L)'
;GLHKLKIKCPMPIKNKKGSYLFKIKKKQACIVTFLDGKDKSELTAKDCYVVGKNIGKLHKASKKLKIFRKNSMSINSWGPLLNKIDNRINKVSKNLKNSMKHDLNDIKQKWPKNLPKGIIHGDLFIDNIFFYKRKFLGYIDFYFSCNDFLAYELAICINALCFKKTNSSFIFDKKKSTNLIRGYESVRKLNGNEKKYFNVLCRGSALRYLLTRAYDYLNTPKNAIIKIKDPKEYIKKLNFHRQVKSYNNYIN
;
A
#
# COMPACT_ATOMS: atom_id res chain seq x y z
N GLY A 1 4.50 15.61 -14.00
CA GLY A 1 3.29 14.89 -14.38
C GLY A 1 2.10 15.21 -13.48
N LEU A 2 2.03 14.65 -12.28
CA LEU A 2 0.87 14.73 -11.39
C LEU A 2 0.47 16.16 -11.00
N HIS A 3 1.43 17.03 -10.73
CA HIS A 3 1.17 18.44 -10.38
C HIS A 3 0.40 19.17 -11.52
N LYS A 4 0.78 18.95 -12.79
CA LYS A 4 0.04 19.50 -13.95
C LYS A 4 -1.41 19.02 -14.02
N LEU A 5 -1.70 17.88 -13.39
CA LEU A 5 -3.03 17.28 -13.28
C LEU A 5 -3.75 17.64 -11.97
N LYS A 6 -3.29 18.68 -11.27
CA LYS A 6 -3.84 19.20 -10.00
C LYS A 6 -3.83 18.17 -8.86
N ILE A 7 -2.93 17.19 -8.90
CA ILE A 7 -2.68 16.27 -7.78
C ILE A 7 -1.57 16.88 -6.92
N LYS A 8 -1.88 17.22 -5.70
CA LYS A 8 -0.92 17.77 -4.73
C LYS A 8 0.03 16.68 -4.25
N CYS A 9 1.30 16.86 -4.55
CA CYS A 9 2.41 15.99 -4.16
C CYS A 9 3.71 16.78 -4.26
N PRO A 10 4.80 16.34 -3.60
CA PRO A 10 6.12 16.91 -3.78
C PRO A 10 6.54 16.91 -5.27
N MET A 11 7.21 17.98 -5.68
CA MET A 11 7.72 18.12 -7.04
C MET A 11 9.25 17.98 -7.05
N PRO A 12 9.82 17.18 -7.97
CA PRO A 12 11.27 17.13 -8.11
C PRO A 12 11.81 18.48 -8.61
N ILE A 13 12.93 18.91 -8.02
CA ILE A 13 13.65 20.13 -8.34
C ILE A 13 14.86 19.77 -9.20
N LYS A 14 15.07 20.51 -10.27
CA LYS A 14 16.25 20.35 -11.11
C LYS A 14 17.51 20.88 -10.41
N ASN A 15 18.60 20.16 -10.52
CA ASN A 15 19.92 20.67 -10.14
C ASN A 15 20.42 21.74 -11.14
N LYS A 16 21.58 22.36 -10.85
CA LYS A 16 22.21 23.35 -11.74
C LYS A 16 22.49 22.88 -13.18
N LYS A 17 22.59 21.55 -13.37
CA LYS A 17 22.79 20.93 -14.70
C LYS A 17 21.47 20.54 -15.38
N GLY A 18 20.31 20.95 -14.85
CA GLY A 18 18.99 20.67 -15.42
C GLY A 18 18.46 19.25 -15.13
N SER A 19 19.16 18.42 -14.37
CA SER A 19 18.74 17.05 -14.04
C SER A 19 17.95 16.98 -12.74
N TYR A 20 16.94 16.11 -12.68
CA TYR A 20 16.17 15.79 -11.47
C TYR A 20 16.87 14.74 -10.59
N LEU A 21 17.80 13.96 -11.17
CA LEU A 21 18.53 12.90 -10.47
C LEU A 21 20.02 13.24 -10.45
N PHE A 22 20.67 12.93 -9.35
CA PHE A 22 22.10 13.07 -9.17
C PHE A 22 22.61 11.98 -8.22
N LYS A 23 23.92 11.84 -8.08
CA LYS A 23 24.53 10.83 -7.21
C LYS A 23 25.14 11.49 -5.97
N ILE A 24 24.86 10.92 -4.78
CA ILE A 24 25.55 11.20 -3.53
C ILE A 24 26.13 9.88 -3.02
N LYS A 25 27.44 9.83 -2.79
CA LYS A 25 28.15 8.59 -2.34
C LYS A 25 27.69 7.34 -3.12
N LYS A 26 27.71 7.42 -4.45
CA LYS A 26 27.29 6.36 -5.39
C LYS A 26 25.79 6.00 -5.37
N LYS A 27 24.96 6.62 -4.55
CA LYS A 27 23.51 6.39 -4.50
C LYS A 27 22.77 7.45 -5.32
N GLN A 28 21.67 7.05 -5.96
CA GLN A 28 20.78 7.99 -6.65
C GLN A 28 20.04 8.83 -5.62
N ALA A 29 19.97 10.14 -5.85
CA ALA A 29 19.27 11.10 -5.03
C ALA A 29 18.46 12.07 -5.88
N CYS A 30 17.42 12.63 -5.31
CA CYS A 30 16.66 13.76 -5.86
C CYS A 30 16.27 14.71 -4.73
N ILE A 31 16.09 15.99 -5.06
CA ILE A 31 15.51 16.99 -4.19
C ILE A 31 14.07 17.20 -4.64
N VAL A 32 13.16 17.26 -3.70
CA VAL A 32 11.74 17.53 -3.95
C VAL A 32 11.28 18.73 -3.12
N THR A 33 10.24 19.42 -3.57
CA THR A 33 9.60 20.46 -2.76
C THR A 33 9.01 19.88 -1.50
N PHE A 34 8.98 20.67 -0.43
CA PHE A 34 8.25 20.31 0.76
C PHE A 34 6.73 20.48 0.54
N LEU A 35 5.93 19.62 1.15
CA LEU A 35 4.48 19.73 1.18
C LEU A 35 4.06 20.18 2.57
N ASP A 36 3.56 21.43 2.69
CA ASP A 36 3.20 22.05 3.98
C ASP A 36 2.00 21.35 4.62
N GLY A 37 2.27 20.29 5.34
CA GLY A 37 1.28 19.49 6.03
C GLY A 37 1.92 18.44 6.90
N LYS A 38 1.10 17.64 7.54
CA LYS A 38 1.55 16.49 8.32
C LYS A 38 0.53 15.35 8.22
N ASP A 39 0.98 14.15 8.52
CA ASP A 39 0.14 13.01 8.74
C ASP A 39 -0.74 13.17 9.99
N LYS A 40 -1.68 12.28 10.16
CA LYS A 40 -2.48 12.13 11.37
C LYS A 40 -2.04 10.86 12.10
N SER A 41 -2.11 10.86 13.42
CA SER A 41 -1.90 9.65 14.22
C SER A 41 -2.96 8.57 13.93
N GLU A 42 -4.18 8.99 13.63
CA GLU A 42 -5.30 8.12 13.26
C GLU A 42 -6.24 8.84 12.29
N LEU A 43 -6.80 8.09 11.32
CA LEU A 43 -7.83 8.57 10.41
C LEU A 43 -9.22 8.25 10.95
N THR A 44 -10.13 9.22 10.85
CA THR A 44 -11.58 8.98 11.04
C THR A 44 -12.18 8.33 9.79
N ALA A 45 -13.41 7.80 9.90
CA ALA A 45 -14.14 7.31 8.74
C ALA A 45 -14.36 8.40 7.67
N LYS A 46 -14.58 9.66 8.11
CA LYS A 46 -14.68 10.83 7.20
C LYS A 46 -13.36 11.09 6.46
N ASP A 47 -12.22 10.98 7.16
CA ASP A 47 -10.92 11.08 6.52
C ASP A 47 -10.71 9.97 5.49
N CYS A 48 -11.10 8.73 5.81
CA CYS A 48 -11.03 7.60 4.88
C CYS A 48 -11.85 7.84 3.60
N TYR A 49 -13.04 8.43 3.72
CA TYR A 49 -13.82 8.84 2.54
C TYR A 49 -13.05 9.84 1.67
N VAL A 50 -12.47 10.87 2.29
CA VAL A 50 -11.71 11.90 1.58
C VAL A 50 -10.46 11.30 0.92
N VAL A 51 -9.75 10.41 1.61
CA VAL A 51 -8.59 9.69 1.07
C VAL A 51 -9.01 8.84 -0.13
N GLY A 52 -10.06 8.02 -0.02
CA GLY A 52 -10.59 7.21 -1.11
C GLY A 52 -10.96 8.05 -2.34
N LYS A 53 -11.67 9.17 -2.14
CA LYS A 53 -12.00 10.11 -3.21
C LYS A 53 -10.76 10.64 -3.93
N ASN A 54 -9.70 10.98 -3.20
CA ASN A 54 -8.47 11.50 -3.79
C ASN A 54 -7.62 10.40 -4.45
N ILE A 55 -7.66 9.14 -3.99
CA ILE A 55 -7.10 8.00 -4.72
C ILE A 55 -7.80 7.84 -6.07
N GLY A 56 -9.13 7.91 -6.11
CA GLY A 56 -9.89 7.87 -7.36
C GLY A 56 -9.49 8.99 -8.32
N LYS A 57 -9.28 10.22 -7.81
CA LYS A 57 -8.78 11.36 -8.62
C LYS A 57 -7.37 11.10 -9.14
N LEU A 58 -6.45 10.57 -8.30
CA LEU A 58 -5.09 10.19 -8.69
C LEU A 58 -5.13 9.19 -9.86
N HIS A 59 -5.89 8.11 -9.70
CA HIS A 59 -6.02 7.08 -10.74
C HIS A 59 -6.62 7.61 -12.04
N LYS A 60 -7.66 8.46 -11.96
CA LYS A 60 -8.28 9.07 -13.16
C LYS A 60 -7.34 10.04 -13.85
N ALA A 61 -6.63 10.87 -13.08
CA ALA A 61 -5.69 11.84 -13.60
C ALA A 61 -4.46 11.16 -14.24
N SER A 62 -3.90 10.15 -13.56
CA SER A 62 -2.67 9.46 -14.01
C SER A 62 -2.83 8.69 -15.32
N LYS A 63 -4.06 8.37 -15.77
CA LYS A 63 -4.31 7.81 -17.12
C LYS A 63 -3.77 8.67 -18.25
N LYS A 64 -3.66 9.99 -18.03
CA LYS A 64 -3.09 10.93 -19.01
C LYS A 64 -1.56 10.91 -19.08
N LEU A 65 -0.90 10.22 -18.14
CA LEU A 65 0.55 10.12 -18.10
C LEU A 65 1.02 8.91 -18.91
N LYS A 66 1.81 9.18 -19.96
CA LYS A 66 2.42 8.14 -20.80
C LYS A 66 3.74 7.65 -20.15
N ILE A 67 3.68 7.19 -18.89
CA ILE A 67 4.82 6.65 -18.17
C ILE A 67 4.51 5.24 -17.69
N PHE A 68 5.50 4.38 -17.72
CA PHE A 68 5.40 3.01 -17.28
C PHE A 68 6.56 2.65 -16.35
N ARG A 69 6.21 2.07 -15.19
CA ARG A 69 7.15 1.45 -14.28
C ARG A 69 6.54 0.13 -13.78
N LYS A 70 7.22 -0.96 -14.05
CA LYS A 70 6.80 -2.30 -13.56
C LYS A 70 6.80 -2.32 -12.02
N ASN A 71 5.80 -2.97 -11.43
CA ASN A 71 5.79 -3.19 -9.99
C ASN A 71 6.85 -4.23 -9.60
N SER A 72 7.94 -3.77 -8.97
CA SER A 72 9.00 -4.64 -8.47
C SER A 72 8.57 -5.50 -7.27
N MET A 73 7.49 -5.08 -6.59
CA MET A 73 6.90 -5.79 -5.44
C MET A 73 5.62 -6.54 -5.82
N SER A 74 5.49 -6.93 -7.10
CA SER A 74 4.37 -7.74 -7.61
C SER A 74 4.43 -9.17 -7.10
N ILE A 75 3.34 -9.92 -7.32
CA ILE A 75 3.20 -11.33 -6.92
C ILE A 75 4.38 -12.22 -7.36
N ASN A 76 5.04 -11.89 -8.47
CA ASN A 76 6.20 -12.64 -8.96
C ASN A 76 7.44 -12.49 -8.07
N SER A 77 7.54 -11.41 -7.30
CA SER A 77 8.67 -11.17 -6.37
C SER A 77 8.48 -11.84 -5.00
N TRP A 78 7.25 -12.26 -4.66
CA TRP A 78 6.95 -12.74 -3.30
C TRP A 78 7.57 -14.12 -3.01
N GLY A 79 7.59 -15.03 -4.00
CA GLY A 79 8.26 -16.33 -3.86
C GLY A 79 9.76 -16.21 -3.58
N PRO A 80 10.52 -15.51 -4.43
CA PRO A 80 11.94 -15.23 -4.16
C PRO A 80 12.17 -14.55 -2.79
N LEU A 81 11.31 -13.63 -2.38
CA LEU A 81 11.43 -12.97 -1.07
C LEU A 81 11.16 -13.95 0.08
N LEU A 82 10.14 -14.82 -0.05
CA LEU A 82 9.86 -15.86 0.95
C LEU A 82 11.05 -16.81 1.12
N ASN A 83 11.73 -17.18 0.03
CA ASN A 83 12.93 -18.03 0.09
C ASN A 83 14.09 -17.37 0.84
N LYS A 84 14.22 -16.03 0.73
CA LYS A 84 15.25 -15.27 1.47
C LYS A 84 14.98 -15.16 2.98
N ILE A 85 13.71 -15.29 3.39
CA ILE A 85 13.33 -15.19 4.81
C ILE A 85 13.76 -16.44 5.60
N ASP A 86 13.75 -17.61 4.95
CA ASP A 86 14.08 -18.93 5.51
C ASP A 86 13.27 -19.33 6.78
N ASN A 87 13.76 -20.31 7.53
CA ASN A 87 13.08 -20.83 8.71
C ASN A 87 13.21 -19.92 9.96
N ARG A 88 14.11 -18.92 9.94
CA ARG A 88 14.33 -18.01 11.07
C ARG A 88 13.06 -17.24 11.45
N ILE A 89 12.15 -17.00 10.49
CA ILE A 89 10.88 -16.32 10.74
C ILE A 89 9.95 -17.11 11.68
N ASN A 90 10.17 -18.42 11.85
CA ASN A 90 9.41 -19.24 12.78
C ASN A 90 9.62 -18.83 14.25
N LYS A 91 10.68 -18.05 14.55
CA LYS A 91 10.88 -17.40 15.86
C LYS A 91 9.86 -16.28 16.13
N VAL A 92 9.29 -15.65 15.09
CA VAL A 92 8.24 -14.62 15.23
C VAL A 92 6.90 -15.26 15.57
N SER A 93 6.57 -16.38 14.90
CA SER A 93 5.37 -17.18 15.17
C SER A 93 5.63 -18.62 14.69
N LYS A 94 5.25 -19.60 15.51
CA LYS A 94 5.40 -21.03 15.20
C LYS A 94 4.84 -21.33 13.81
N ASN A 95 5.58 -22.06 13.00
CA ASN A 95 5.21 -22.51 11.65
C ASN A 95 4.85 -21.38 10.64
N LEU A 96 5.32 -20.13 10.88
CA LEU A 96 4.95 -18.98 10.07
C LEU A 96 5.40 -19.13 8.61
N LYS A 97 6.59 -19.67 8.35
CA LYS A 97 7.10 -19.87 6.99
C LYS A 97 6.16 -20.76 6.16
N ASN A 98 5.72 -21.89 6.71
CA ASN A 98 4.81 -22.80 6.02
C ASN A 98 3.42 -22.15 5.79
N SER A 99 2.91 -21.42 6.78
CA SER A 99 1.67 -20.65 6.64
C SER A 99 1.76 -19.64 5.50
N MET A 100 2.86 -18.88 5.42
CA MET A 100 3.08 -17.91 4.32
C MET A 100 3.23 -18.60 2.97
N LYS A 101 3.90 -19.76 2.90
CA LYS A 101 4.02 -20.57 1.68
C LYS A 101 2.65 -21.04 1.18
N HIS A 102 1.81 -21.53 2.10
CA HIS A 102 0.44 -21.93 1.78
C HIS A 102 -0.38 -20.76 1.23
N ASP A 103 -0.36 -19.60 1.91
CA ASP A 103 -1.06 -18.40 1.42
C ASP A 103 -0.55 -17.95 0.06
N LEU A 104 0.76 -17.95 -0.14
CA LEU A 104 1.35 -17.54 -1.41
C LEU A 104 0.87 -18.43 -2.55
N ASN A 105 0.81 -19.74 -2.34
CA ASN A 105 0.33 -20.68 -3.36
C ASN A 105 -1.16 -20.46 -3.67
N ASP A 106 -2.01 -20.34 -2.65
CA ASP A 106 -3.44 -20.08 -2.81
C ASP A 106 -3.71 -18.74 -3.51
N ILE A 107 -3.01 -17.69 -3.07
CA ILE A 107 -3.13 -16.36 -3.69
C ILE A 107 -2.66 -16.40 -5.15
N LYS A 108 -1.54 -17.06 -5.46
CA LYS A 108 -1.04 -17.17 -6.84
C LYS A 108 -2.05 -17.86 -7.78
N GLN A 109 -2.67 -18.93 -7.32
CA GLN A 109 -3.70 -19.66 -8.12
C GLN A 109 -4.92 -18.78 -8.40
N LYS A 110 -5.31 -17.94 -7.43
CA LYS A 110 -6.50 -17.08 -7.50
C LYS A 110 -6.21 -15.65 -7.99
N TRP A 111 -4.94 -15.31 -8.26
CA TRP A 111 -4.58 -13.95 -8.64
C TRP A 111 -5.20 -13.56 -9.97
N PRO A 112 -5.88 -12.41 -10.08
CA PRO A 112 -6.52 -12.00 -11.31
C PRO A 112 -5.49 -11.75 -12.42
N LYS A 113 -5.84 -12.15 -13.64
CA LYS A 113 -5.01 -11.89 -14.83
C LYS A 113 -5.37 -10.58 -15.51
N ASN A 114 -6.64 -10.20 -15.46
CA ASN A 114 -7.18 -9.08 -16.21
C ASN A 114 -8.09 -8.21 -15.34
N LEU A 115 -7.51 -7.18 -14.73
CA LEU A 115 -8.23 -6.09 -14.04
C LEU A 115 -7.75 -4.74 -14.61
N PRO A 116 -8.54 -3.67 -14.43
CA PRO A 116 -8.12 -2.32 -14.81
C PRO A 116 -6.79 -1.94 -14.16
N LYS A 117 -5.82 -1.55 -15.01
CA LYS A 117 -4.46 -1.15 -14.61
C LYS A 117 -4.25 0.35 -14.78
N GLY A 118 -3.31 0.86 -14.02
CA GLY A 118 -2.84 2.24 -14.11
C GLY A 118 -1.74 2.51 -13.11
N ILE A 119 -1.39 3.77 -12.96
CA ILE A 119 -0.40 4.19 -11.98
C ILE A 119 -1.04 4.16 -10.61
N ILE A 120 -0.45 3.39 -9.70
CA ILE A 120 -0.76 3.36 -8.28
C ILE A 120 0.39 3.99 -7.49
N HIS A 121 0.12 4.46 -6.29
CA HIS A 121 1.15 4.92 -5.35
C HIS A 121 1.97 3.73 -4.82
N GLY A 122 1.29 2.64 -4.48
CA GLY A 122 1.89 1.38 -4.08
C GLY A 122 2.35 1.30 -2.63
N ASP A 123 2.22 2.41 -1.86
CA ASP A 123 2.64 2.48 -0.44
C ASP A 123 1.84 3.53 0.35
N LEU A 124 0.50 3.57 0.16
CA LEU A 124 -0.37 4.53 0.86
C LEU A 124 -0.64 4.10 2.30
N PHE A 125 0.32 4.38 3.17
CA PHE A 125 0.19 4.35 4.61
C PHE A 125 -0.19 5.73 5.16
N ILE A 126 -0.54 5.78 6.45
CA ILE A 126 -0.99 7.02 7.10
C ILE A 126 0.10 8.11 7.07
N ASP A 127 1.37 7.71 7.22
CA ASP A 127 2.55 8.56 7.17
C ASP A 127 2.82 9.17 5.77
N ASN A 128 2.20 8.63 4.72
CA ASN A 128 2.29 9.14 3.35
C ASN A 128 1.08 9.99 2.92
N ILE A 129 0.14 10.27 3.84
CA ILE A 129 -1.10 11.02 3.58
C ILE A 129 -1.12 12.29 4.42
N PHE A 130 -0.91 13.43 3.77
CA PHE A 130 -0.75 14.70 4.46
C PHE A 130 -2.06 15.51 4.51
N PHE A 131 -2.24 16.16 5.66
CA PHE A 131 -3.33 17.07 5.97
C PHE A 131 -2.77 18.43 6.37
N TYR A 132 -3.49 19.49 6.01
CA TYR A 132 -3.23 20.85 6.46
C TYR A 132 -4.52 21.46 7.01
N LYS A 133 -4.48 22.03 8.21
CA LYS A 133 -5.68 22.58 8.90
C LYS A 133 -6.87 21.59 8.85
N ARG A 134 -6.61 20.30 9.15
CA ARG A 134 -7.58 19.18 9.11
C ARG A 134 -8.13 18.79 7.72
N LYS A 135 -7.77 19.50 6.64
CA LYS A 135 -8.15 19.18 5.26
C LYS A 135 -7.09 18.33 4.59
N PHE A 136 -7.51 17.35 3.80
CA PHE A 136 -6.58 16.57 2.97
C PHE A 136 -5.76 17.52 2.08
N LEU A 137 -4.46 17.36 2.11
CA LEU A 137 -3.54 18.15 1.32
C LEU A 137 -3.02 17.39 0.10
N GLY A 138 -2.44 16.21 0.31
CA GLY A 138 -1.82 15.45 -0.77
C GLY A 138 -1.13 14.18 -0.28
N TYR A 139 -0.40 13.56 -1.18
CA TYR A 139 0.39 12.36 -0.94
C TYR A 139 1.88 12.68 -1.07
N ILE A 140 2.71 12.01 -0.26
CA ILE A 140 4.17 12.06 -0.33
C ILE A 140 4.73 10.67 -0.60
N ASP A 141 6.02 10.57 -0.86
CA ASP A 141 6.76 9.31 -1.01
C ASP A 141 6.26 8.38 -2.14
N PHE A 142 6.32 8.86 -3.36
CA PHE A 142 6.00 8.08 -4.56
C PHE A 142 7.09 7.07 -4.98
N TYR A 143 7.99 6.69 -4.07
CA TYR A 143 9.10 5.80 -4.39
C TYR A 143 8.65 4.43 -4.93
N PHE A 144 7.57 3.87 -4.40
CA PHE A 144 6.99 2.60 -4.84
C PHE A 144 5.96 2.74 -5.97
N SER A 145 5.70 3.95 -6.43
CA SER A 145 4.71 4.18 -7.49
C SER A 145 5.04 3.39 -8.75
N CYS A 146 4.06 2.71 -9.31
CA CYS A 146 4.23 1.77 -10.41
C CYS A 146 2.91 1.55 -11.16
N ASN A 147 2.95 0.79 -12.26
CA ASN A 147 1.76 0.35 -12.96
C ASN A 147 1.30 -1.01 -12.43
N ASP A 148 0.10 -1.06 -11.86
CA ASP A 148 -0.53 -2.28 -11.35
C ASP A 148 -2.07 -2.14 -11.39
N PHE A 149 -2.80 -3.15 -10.87
CA PHE A 149 -4.25 -3.09 -10.75
C PHE A 149 -4.68 -1.92 -9.86
N LEU A 150 -5.60 -1.09 -10.34
CA LEU A 150 -6.10 0.05 -9.57
C LEU A 150 -6.79 -0.38 -8.28
N ALA A 151 -7.51 -1.50 -8.30
CA ALA A 151 -8.12 -2.06 -7.10
C ALA A 151 -7.07 -2.57 -6.07
N TYR A 152 -5.84 -2.86 -6.49
CA TYR A 152 -4.75 -3.26 -5.59
C TYR A 152 -4.30 -2.10 -4.69
N GLU A 153 -4.33 -0.86 -5.16
CA GLU A 153 -4.11 0.32 -4.29
C GLU A 153 -5.13 0.39 -3.16
N LEU A 154 -6.42 0.15 -3.47
CA LEU A 154 -7.44 0.11 -2.41
C LEU A 154 -7.19 -1.02 -1.42
N ALA A 155 -6.76 -2.20 -1.90
CA ALA A 155 -6.41 -3.32 -1.03
C ALA A 155 -5.22 -2.99 -0.10
N ILE A 156 -4.23 -2.22 -0.59
CA ILE A 156 -3.14 -1.67 0.24
C ILE A 156 -3.73 -0.75 1.31
N CYS A 157 -4.58 0.19 0.92
CA CYS A 157 -5.20 1.15 1.84
C CYS A 157 -6.13 0.48 2.87
N ILE A 158 -6.86 -0.58 2.51
CA ILE A 158 -7.65 -1.38 3.48
C ILE A 158 -6.73 -1.91 4.58
N ASN A 159 -5.60 -2.53 4.19
CA ASN A 159 -4.63 -3.05 5.15
C ASN A 159 -3.96 -1.95 6.00
N ALA A 160 -3.66 -0.81 5.39
CA ALA A 160 -2.92 0.27 6.05
C ALA A 160 -3.79 1.13 6.97
N LEU A 161 -5.06 1.39 6.59
CA LEU A 161 -5.89 2.45 7.17
C LEU A 161 -7.14 1.94 7.88
N CYS A 162 -7.60 0.72 7.57
CA CYS A 162 -8.90 0.21 8.05
C CYS A 162 -8.78 -0.86 9.14
N PHE A 163 -7.68 -0.84 9.89
CA PHE A 163 -7.50 -1.65 11.09
C PHE A 163 -7.16 -0.76 12.27
N LYS A 164 -7.83 -0.97 13.38
CA LYS A 164 -7.55 -0.30 14.65
C LYS A 164 -6.65 -1.19 15.49
N LYS A 165 -5.53 -0.63 15.97
CA LYS A 165 -4.66 -1.29 16.92
C LYS A 165 -5.33 -1.29 18.29
N THR A 166 -5.39 -2.45 18.93
CA THR A 166 -5.78 -2.61 20.34
C THR A 166 -4.56 -3.09 21.14
N ASN A 167 -4.69 -3.22 22.45
CA ASN A 167 -3.60 -3.68 23.32
C ASN A 167 -3.02 -5.04 22.87
N SER A 168 -3.86 -5.95 22.35
CA SER A 168 -3.47 -7.33 22.03
C SER A 168 -3.64 -7.72 20.57
N SER A 169 -4.30 -6.87 19.73
CA SER A 169 -4.66 -7.27 18.36
C SER A 169 -4.83 -6.07 17.42
N PHE A 170 -5.22 -6.40 16.18
CA PHE A 170 -5.67 -5.45 15.16
C PHE A 170 -7.08 -5.84 14.73
N ILE A 171 -8.04 -4.97 14.97
CA ILE A 171 -9.46 -5.19 14.65
C ILE A 171 -9.80 -4.44 13.37
N PHE A 172 -10.48 -5.11 12.46
CA PHE A 172 -10.96 -4.49 11.23
C PHE A 172 -12.05 -3.47 11.51
N ASP A 173 -11.84 -2.25 11.01
CA ASP A 173 -12.79 -1.14 11.09
C ASP A 173 -13.62 -1.06 9.80
N LYS A 174 -14.76 -1.74 9.81
CA LYS A 174 -15.66 -1.81 8.66
C LYS A 174 -16.16 -0.42 8.25
N LYS A 175 -16.39 0.50 9.23
CA LYS A 175 -16.84 1.87 8.95
C LYS A 175 -15.79 2.66 8.16
N LYS A 176 -14.49 2.55 8.52
CA LYS A 176 -13.39 3.16 7.75
C LYS A 176 -13.31 2.56 6.35
N SER A 177 -13.40 1.23 6.23
CA SER A 177 -13.35 0.52 4.95
C SER A 177 -14.48 0.94 4.02
N THR A 178 -15.71 0.94 4.51
CA THR A 178 -16.89 1.40 3.76
C THR A 178 -16.70 2.81 3.23
N ASN A 179 -16.25 3.73 4.09
CA ASN A 179 -16.06 5.13 3.70
C ASN A 179 -14.91 5.29 2.69
N LEU A 180 -13.80 4.57 2.85
CA LEU A 180 -12.70 4.57 1.88
C LEU A 180 -13.18 4.14 0.49
N ILE A 181 -13.91 3.01 0.42
CA ILE A 181 -14.43 2.47 -0.84
C ILE A 181 -15.48 3.41 -1.45
N ARG A 182 -16.45 3.90 -0.66
CA ARG A 182 -17.44 4.88 -1.13
C ARG A 182 -16.81 6.17 -1.64
N GLY A 183 -15.80 6.67 -0.95
CA GLY A 183 -15.02 7.82 -1.40
C GLY A 183 -14.36 7.57 -2.76
N TYR A 184 -13.74 6.42 -2.94
CA TYR A 184 -13.15 6.04 -4.22
C TYR A 184 -14.21 5.90 -5.32
N GLU A 185 -15.30 5.20 -5.06
CA GLU A 185 -16.38 4.96 -6.01
C GLU A 185 -17.16 6.23 -6.37
N SER A 186 -17.07 7.31 -5.57
CA SER A 186 -17.60 8.62 -5.97
C SER A 186 -16.89 9.25 -7.18
N VAL A 187 -15.69 8.74 -7.51
CA VAL A 187 -14.88 9.23 -8.64
C VAL A 187 -14.69 8.15 -9.70
N ARG A 188 -14.43 6.91 -9.30
CA ARG A 188 -14.21 5.76 -10.17
C ARG A 188 -14.90 4.53 -9.58
N LYS A 189 -15.91 4.03 -10.27
CA LYS A 189 -16.60 2.80 -9.86
C LYS A 189 -15.70 1.57 -10.01
N LEU A 190 -15.79 0.66 -9.05
CA LEU A 190 -15.23 -0.68 -9.18
C LEU A 190 -16.17 -1.53 -10.04
N ASN A 191 -15.63 -2.22 -11.02
CA ASN A 191 -16.41 -3.15 -11.83
C ASN A 191 -16.62 -4.50 -11.10
N GLY A 192 -17.46 -5.39 -11.68
CA GLY A 192 -17.79 -6.68 -11.07
C GLY A 192 -16.56 -7.57 -10.83
N ASN A 193 -15.58 -7.57 -11.76
CA ASN A 193 -14.36 -8.32 -11.59
C ASN A 193 -13.46 -7.76 -10.48
N GLU A 194 -13.34 -6.45 -10.36
CA GLU A 194 -12.59 -5.84 -9.25
C GLU A 194 -13.21 -6.21 -7.90
N LYS A 195 -14.53 -6.20 -7.78
CA LYS A 195 -15.25 -6.61 -6.56
C LYS A 195 -15.08 -8.12 -6.31
N LYS A 196 -15.20 -8.97 -7.34
CA LYS A 196 -15.00 -10.43 -7.25
C LYS A 196 -13.61 -10.78 -6.70
N TYR A 197 -12.56 -10.12 -7.19
CA TYR A 197 -11.17 -10.40 -6.81
C TYR A 197 -10.67 -9.56 -5.62
N PHE A 198 -11.50 -8.72 -5.02
CA PHE A 198 -11.06 -7.76 -4.00
C PHE A 198 -10.43 -8.43 -2.77
N ASN A 199 -11.01 -9.55 -2.31
CA ASN A 199 -10.46 -10.31 -1.18
C ASN A 199 -9.05 -10.83 -1.48
N VAL A 200 -8.82 -11.44 -2.63
CA VAL A 200 -7.49 -11.96 -2.98
C VAL A 200 -6.47 -10.84 -3.13
N LEU A 201 -6.87 -9.65 -3.60
CA LEU A 201 -6.01 -8.47 -3.62
C LEU A 201 -5.65 -8.01 -2.19
N CYS A 202 -6.61 -8.00 -1.26
CA CYS A 202 -6.38 -7.66 0.14
C CYS A 202 -5.44 -8.68 0.83
N ARG A 203 -5.65 -9.98 0.58
CA ARG A 203 -4.75 -11.04 1.05
C ARG A 203 -3.36 -10.90 0.46
N GLY A 204 -3.25 -10.63 -0.83
CA GLY A 204 -1.98 -10.41 -1.51
C GLY A 204 -1.23 -9.21 -0.95
N SER A 205 -1.92 -8.09 -0.72
CA SER A 205 -1.34 -6.92 -0.06
C SER A 205 -0.85 -7.26 1.35
N ALA A 206 -1.66 -7.95 2.16
CA ALA A 206 -1.27 -8.35 3.51
C ALA A 206 -0.04 -9.27 3.50
N LEU A 207 0.01 -10.25 2.60
CA LEU A 207 1.14 -11.16 2.44
C LEU A 207 2.40 -10.41 1.98
N ARG A 208 2.29 -9.49 1.02
CA ARG A 208 3.42 -8.64 0.57
C ARG A 208 4.06 -7.93 1.76
N TYR A 209 3.26 -7.23 2.56
CA TYR A 209 3.79 -6.47 3.71
C TYR A 209 4.28 -7.38 4.84
N LEU A 210 3.67 -8.54 5.04
CA LEU A 210 4.21 -9.56 5.95
C LEU A 210 5.60 -10.01 5.52
N LEU A 211 5.78 -10.31 4.23
CA LEU A 211 7.06 -10.74 3.66
C LEU A 211 8.15 -9.67 3.80
N THR A 212 7.86 -8.42 3.44
CA THR A 212 8.85 -7.33 3.53
C THR A 212 9.22 -7.03 4.97
N ARG A 213 8.25 -6.93 5.87
CA ARG A 213 8.52 -6.71 7.30
C ARG A 213 9.26 -7.88 7.94
N ALA A 214 8.95 -9.11 7.55
CA ALA A 214 9.67 -10.29 8.02
C ALA A 214 11.13 -10.27 7.53
N TYR A 215 11.35 -9.88 6.27
CA TYR A 215 12.70 -9.72 5.74
C TYR A 215 13.49 -8.65 6.51
N ASP A 216 12.90 -7.48 6.72
CA ASP A 216 13.53 -6.39 7.46
C ASP A 216 13.81 -6.78 8.92
N TYR A 217 12.84 -7.45 9.58
CA TYR A 217 12.99 -7.94 10.95
C TYR A 217 14.19 -8.88 11.10
N LEU A 218 14.44 -9.72 10.11
CA LEU A 218 15.53 -10.71 10.15
C LEU A 218 16.91 -10.17 9.71
N ASN A 219 16.93 -9.10 8.90
CA ASN A 219 18.15 -8.68 8.21
C ASN A 219 18.57 -7.24 8.54
N THR A 220 17.77 -6.47 9.28
CA THR A 220 18.17 -5.12 9.70
C THR A 220 19.20 -5.21 10.83
N PRO A 221 20.38 -4.60 10.71
CA PRO A 221 21.38 -4.58 11.76
C PRO A 221 20.84 -3.95 13.04
N LYS A 222 21.28 -4.45 14.22
CA LYS A 222 20.84 -3.95 15.53
C LYS A 222 21.17 -2.46 15.77
N ASN A 223 22.23 -1.96 15.14
CA ASN A 223 22.67 -0.55 15.22
C ASN A 223 22.07 0.36 14.13
N ALA A 224 21.12 -0.14 13.34
CA ALA A 224 20.43 0.68 12.34
C ALA A 224 19.51 1.71 13.01
N ILE A 225 19.52 2.95 12.52
CA ILE A 225 18.68 4.06 13.02
C ILE A 225 17.23 3.93 12.46
N ILE A 226 16.77 2.73 12.15
CA ILE A 226 15.45 2.49 11.54
C ILE A 226 14.58 1.72 12.52
N LYS A 227 13.39 2.22 12.80
CA LYS A 227 12.38 1.48 13.58
C LYS A 227 11.79 0.36 12.75
N ILE A 228 12.17 -0.87 13.08
CA ILE A 228 11.64 -2.06 12.42
C ILE A 228 10.15 -2.21 12.76
N LYS A 229 9.29 -2.31 11.74
CA LYS A 229 7.86 -2.54 11.90
C LYS A 229 7.60 -4.03 12.20
N ASP A 230 6.83 -4.33 13.26
CA ASP A 230 6.54 -5.72 13.67
C ASP A 230 5.76 -6.47 12.58
N PRO A 231 6.25 -7.62 12.08
CA PRO A 231 5.53 -8.45 11.13
C PRO A 231 4.24 -9.07 11.69
N LYS A 232 4.11 -9.24 13.02
CA LYS A 232 2.91 -9.80 13.67
C LYS A 232 1.63 -9.03 13.35
N GLU A 233 1.72 -7.73 13.11
CA GLU A 233 0.60 -6.92 12.62
C GLU A 233 -0.04 -7.53 11.37
N TYR A 234 0.78 -7.89 10.39
CA TYR A 234 0.29 -8.41 9.12
C TYR A 234 -0.12 -9.89 9.18
N ILE A 235 0.36 -10.64 10.17
CA ILE A 235 -0.21 -11.98 10.48
C ILE A 235 -1.68 -11.84 10.87
N LYS A 236 -2.00 -10.89 11.76
CA LYS A 236 -3.38 -10.64 12.23
C LYS A 236 -4.29 -10.18 11.08
N LYS A 237 -3.82 -9.24 10.26
CA LYS A 237 -4.56 -8.73 9.10
C LYS A 237 -4.81 -9.82 8.05
N LEU A 238 -3.81 -10.65 7.75
CA LEU A 238 -3.94 -11.76 6.83
C LEU A 238 -4.95 -12.80 7.34
N ASN A 239 -4.92 -13.11 8.66
CA ASN A 239 -5.89 -14.00 9.28
C ASN A 239 -7.33 -13.48 9.13
N PHE A 240 -7.56 -12.20 9.33
CA PHE A 240 -8.86 -11.57 9.07
C PHE A 240 -9.30 -11.81 7.60
N HIS A 241 -8.43 -11.50 6.63
CA HIS A 241 -8.78 -11.66 5.23
C HIS A 241 -9.02 -13.10 4.79
N ARG A 242 -8.43 -14.10 5.46
CA ARG A 242 -8.71 -15.52 5.22
C ARG A 242 -10.17 -15.88 5.55
N GLN A 243 -10.78 -15.19 6.50
CA GLN A 243 -12.17 -15.42 6.95
C GLN A 243 -13.20 -14.68 6.12
N VAL A 244 -12.76 -13.69 5.34
CA VAL A 244 -13.66 -12.89 4.49
C VAL A 244 -14.14 -13.68 3.29
N LYS A 245 -15.46 -13.86 3.15
CA LYS A 245 -16.09 -14.67 2.10
C LYS A 245 -16.43 -13.86 0.85
N SER A 246 -16.73 -12.56 0.99
CA SER A 246 -17.17 -11.74 -0.13
C SER A 246 -16.74 -10.28 0.01
N TYR A 247 -16.86 -9.52 -1.09
CA TYR A 247 -16.66 -8.07 -1.11
C TYR A 247 -17.52 -7.33 -0.09
N ASN A 248 -18.75 -7.80 0.15
CA ASN A 248 -19.69 -7.18 1.09
C ASN A 248 -19.21 -7.21 2.54
N ASN A 249 -18.28 -8.07 2.88
CA ASN A 249 -17.66 -8.05 4.21
C ASN A 249 -16.76 -6.83 4.43
N TYR A 250 -16.34 -6.12 3.36
CA TYR A 250 -15.54 -4.88 3.44
C TYR A 250 -16.42 -3.62 3.50
N ILE A 251 -17.69 -3.72 3.16
CA ILE A 251 -18.64 -2.60 3.13
C ILE A 251 -19.89 -2.96 3.93
N ASN A 252 -20.63 -1.92 4.35
CA ASN A 252 -21.95 -2.08 4.98
C ASN A 252 -23.02 -2.21 3.91
#